data_496b41b1f802c32906570675c51864fb
#
_entry.id   496b41b1f802c32906570675c51864fb
#
_cell.length_a   1.000
_cell.length_b   1.000
_cell.length_c   1.000
_cell.angle_alpha   90.00
_cell.angle_beta   90.00
_cell.angle_gamma   90.00
#
_symmetry.space_group_name_H-M   'P 1'
#
loop_
_entity.id
_entity.type
_entity.pdbx_description
1 polymer ?
#
loop_
_entity_poly.entity_id
_entity_poly.type
_entity_poly.pdbx_seq_one_letter_code
_entity_poly.pdbx_strand_id
1 'polypeptide(L)'
;MYDINKYKKLAMGNLTDDMIPDIINEEWLKYALKNEIFRRWGFSFSDLSNKRFTGEFNDEIIRQVNYSTLTRFPEKNPFKFNTNYYKTTPDIDSVHKNGITGDGINIAVIDNGFVNTPTEIEGKIKNYYESYGSRGDHYHGEIVLSYLVGKNIGVVPNANVSFYDINPDYFESHPELVGDNPRALYGKLIYDRLVEIYNKNLSGENTQIVNISSGYAKASNLENEFAFIKEKLRETGCYVIDSDEFSKYFTTINTDLNNGTYYLSDWQQDNHALHESKVMVPSSEMVPLWGSDKDYMYHGNTSFSWSIPKVSGMFALALEVNPKLTFEDFAQIARETSVNNVINASGIIEKVKFDLENSMEL
;
A
#
# COMPACT_ATOMS: atom_id res chain seq x y z
N MET A 1 -14.22 -19.18 -10.22
CA MET A 1 -15.08 -18.10 -10.76
C MET A 1 -15.45 -17.22 -9.58
N TYR A 2 -15.01 -15.98 -9.63
CA TYR A 2 -15.15 -14.98 -8.56
C TYR A 2 -16.62 -14.64 -8.33
N ASP A 3 -17.11 -14.74 -7.08
CA ASP A 3 -18.48 -14.36 -6.76
C ASP A 3 -18.54 -12.90 -6.29
N ILE A 4 -18.70 -11.99 -7.26
CA ILE A 4 -18.80 -10.57 -7.00
C ILE A 4 -19.92 -10.21 -6.00
N ASN A 5 -20.99 -11.05 -5.89
CA ASN A 5 -22.08 -10.78 -4.97
C ASN A 5 -21.68 -11.07 -3.51
N LYS A 6 -20.84 -12.11 -3.29
CA LYS A 6 -20.26 -12.37 -1.96
C LYS A 6 -19.46 -11.17 -1.49
N TYR A 7 -18.63 -10.58 -2.38
CA TYR A 7 -17.78 -9.45 -2.06
C TYR A 7 -18.54 -8.14 -1.98
N LYS A 8 -19.56 -7.93 -2.82
CA LYS A 8 -20.50 -6.82 -2.62
C LYS A 8 -21.06 -6.79 -1.20
N LYS A 9 -21.49 -7.93 -0.70
CA LYS A 9 -22.06 -8.05 0.65
C LYS A 9 -21.03 -7.78 1.75
N LEU A 10 -19.78 -8.21 1.56
CA LEU A 10 -18.68 -7.95 2.49
C LEU A 10 -18.19 -6.50 2.39
N ALA A 11 -18.12 -5.96 1.19
CA ALA A 11 -17.55 -4.66 0.90
C ALA A 11 -18.51 -3.50 1.17
N MET A 12 -19.81 -3.64 0.88
CA MET A 12 -20.78 -2.57 1.12
C MET A 12 -21.01 -2.30 2.61
N GLY A 13 -20.55 -3.18 3.48
CA GLY A 13 -20.69 -3.01 4.92
C GLY A 13 -22.15 -2.79 5.32
N ASN A 14 -22.47 -1.61 5.86
CA ASN A 14 -23.82 -1.25 6.21
C ASN A 14 -24.58 -0.49 5.11
N LEU A 15 -23.91 -0.11 3.99
CA LEU A 15 -24.56 0.61 2.91
C LEU A 15 -25.31 -0.37 2.00
N THR A 16 -26.64 -0.24 1.97
CA THR A 16 -27.51 -0.91 1.01
C THR A 16 -28.11 0.12 0.07
N ASP A 17 -28.50 -0.25 -1.15
CA ASP A 17 -29.01 0.68 -2.15
C ASP A 17 -30.24 1.47 -1.67
N ASP A 18 -31.01 0.91 -0.76
CA ASP A 18 -32.17 1.55 -0.11
C ASP A 18 -31.79 2.62 0.91
N MET A 19 -30.58 2.63 1.44
CA MET A 19 -30.04 3.68 2.30
C MET A 19 -29.61 4.93 1.52
N ILE A 20 -29.44 4.81 0.20
CA ILE A 20 -29.01 5.91 -0.66
C ILE A 20 -30.26 6.68 -1.10
N PRO A 21 -30.44 7.96 -0.69
CA PRO A 21 -31.62 8.72 -1.05
C PRO A 21 -31.68 9.00 -2.55
N ASP A 22 -32.88 9.32 -3.08
CA ASP A 22 -33.03 9.70 -4.48
C ASP A 22 -32.36 11.04 -4.83
N ILE A 23 -32.20 11.90 -3.82
CA ILE A 23 -31.48 13.17 -3.92
C ILE A 23 -30.27 13.12 -3.00
N ILE A 24 -29.10 13.19 -3.59
CA ILE A 24 -27.81 13.21 -2.90
C ILE A 24 -27.32 14.66 -2.91
N ASN A 25 -27.09 15.21 -1.73
CA ASN A 25 -26.50 16.53 -1.54
C ASN A 25 -25.32 16.47 -0.59
N GLU A 26 -24.59 17.56 -0.41
CA GLU A 26 -23.41 17.61 0.47
C GLU A 26 -23.74 17.28 1.93
N GLU A 27 -24.91 17.71 2.43
CA GLU A 27 -25.34 17.40 3.81
C GLU A 27 -25.47 15.89 4.03
N TRP A 28 -26.07 15.19 3.06
CA TRP A 28 -26.19 13.74 3.16
C TRP A 28 -24.82 13.05 3.07
N LEU A 29 -23.90 13.51 2.20
CA LEU A 29 -22.54 12.97 2.15
C LEU A 29 -21.80 13.15 3.48
N LYS A 30 -21.89 14.35 4.08
CA LYS A 30 -21.33 14.62 5.42
C LYS A 30 -21.93 13.70 6.49
N TYR A 31 -23.24 13.51 6.45
CA TYR A 31 -23.92 12.59 7.37
C TYR A 31 -23.43 11.15 7.17
N ALA A 32 -23.32 10.68 5.94
CA ALA A 32 -22.92 9.33 5.61
C ALA A 32 -21.46 9.06 6.01
N LEU A 33 -20.55 10.00 5.80
CA LEU A 33 -19.16 9.93 6.26
C LEU A 33 -19.07 9.90 7.78
N LYS A 34 -19.76 10.83 8.47
CA LYS A 34 -19.76 10.94 9.94
C LYS A 34 -20.31 9.71 10.61
N ASN A 35 -21.29 9.04 10.04
CA ASN A 35 -21.95 7.86 10.62
C ASN A 35 -21.38 6.54 10.06
N GLU A 36 -20.22 6.59 9.41
CA GLU A 36 -19.52 5.43 8.84
C GLU A 36 -20.37 4.60 7.87
N ILE A 37 -21.39 5.20 7.22
CA ILE A 37 -22.24 4.53 6.23
C ILE A 37 -21.38 4.11 5.04
N PHE A 38 -20.43 4.97 4.67
CA PHE A 38 -19.48 4.71 3.58
C PHE A 38 -18.29 3.85 3.98
N ARG A 39 -18.16 3.31 5.11
CA ARG A 39 -16.97 2.53 5.50
C ARG A 39 -15.91 2.43 4.36
N ARG A 40 -15.22 1.33 4.21
CA ARG A 40 -14.05 1.23 3.30
C ARG A 40 -14.37 1.38 1.81
N TRP A 41 -15.61 1.13 1.37
CA TRP A 41 -15.92 0.93 -0.06
C TRP A 41 -16.78 2.03 -0.68
N GLY A 42 -17.35 2.92 0.12
CA GLY A 42 -18.14 4.05 -0.38
C GLY A 42 -19.22 3.63 -1.40
N PHE A 43 -19.16 4.25 -2.56
CA PHE A 43 -20.06 3.93 -3.68
C PHE A 43 -19.52 2.85 -4.64
N SER A 44 -18.43 2.15 -4.31
CA SER A 44 -17.68 1.34 -5.28
C SER A 44 -18.48 0.32 -6.08
N PHE A 45 -19.60 -0.16 -5.55
CA PHE A 45 -20.46 -1.15 -6.23
C PHE A 45 -21.91 -0.66 -6.45
N SER A 46 -22.18 0.63 -6.18
CA SER A 46 -23.54 1.17 -6.22
C SER A 46 -23.96 1.53 -7.64
N ASP A 47 -25.24 1.31 -7.95
CA ASP A 47 -25.90 1.87 -9.13
C ASP A 47 -26.66 3.16 -8.74
N LEU A 48 -26.06 4.30 -9.06
CA LEU A 48 -26.60 5.62 -8.79
C LEU A 48 -27.19 6.28 -10.05
N SER A 49 -27.34 5.52 -11.14
CA SER A 49 -27.79 6.08 -12.44
C SER A 49 -29.15 6.75 -12.40
N ASN A 50 -30.01 6.36 -11.45
CA ASN A 50 -31.33 6.91 -11.21
C ASN A 50 -31.39 7.98 -10.10
N LYS A 51 -30.25 8.30 -9.47
CA LYS A 51 -30.15 9.27 -8.39
C LYS A 51 -29.88 10.67 -8.94
N ARG A 52 -30.11 11.71 -8.13
CA ARG A 52 -29.80 13.10 -8.47
C ARG A 52 -28.83 13.71 -7.48
N PHE A 53 -27.73 14.23 -7.98
CA PHE A 53 -26.83 15.08 -7.20
C PHE A 53 -27.30 16.53 -7.30
N THR A 54 -27.50 17.21 -6.17
CA THR A 54 -28.04 18.58 -6.11
C THR A 54 -27.23 19.47 -5.18
N GLY A 55 -27.08 20.73 -5.56
CA GLY A 55 -26.29 21.72 -4.83
C GLY A 55 -24.83 21.75 -5.27
N GLU A 56 -24.05 22.55 -4.57
CA GLU A 56 -22.60 22.60 -4.70
C GLU A 56 -21.98 21.57 -3.75
N PHE A 57 -20.88 20.98 -4.15
CA PHE A 57 -20.17 19.99 -3.36
C PHE A 57 -18.76 20.51 -3.05
N ASN A 58 -18.39 20.47 -1.80
CA ASN A 58 -17.04 20.79 -1.36
C ASN A 58 -16.08 19.67 -1.83
N ASP A 59 -15.00 20.05 -2.47
CA ASP A 59 -13.98 19.11 -2.96
C ASP A 59 -13.41 18.22 -1.84
N GLU A 60 -13.26 18.75 -0.63
CA GLU A 60 -12.79 17.99 0.52
C GLU A 60 -13.73 16.82 0.88
N ILE A 61 -15.05 17.04 0.81
CA ILE A 61 -16.04 15.99 1.04
C ILE A 61 -15.99 14.94 -0.06
N ILE A 62 -15.89 15.39 -1.33
CA ILE A 62 -15.80 14.48 -2.48
C ILE A 62 -14.56 13.57 -2.37
N ARG A 63 -13.41 14.12 -1.96
CA ARG A 63 -12.15 13.38 -1.78
C ARG A 63 -12.22 12.27 -0.72
N GLN A 64 -13.15 12.35 0.22
CA GLN A 64 -13.31 11.35 1.27
C GLN A 64 -14.20 10.17 0.86
N VAL A 65 -14.93 10.28 -0.24
CA VAL A 65 -15.87 9.24 -0.70
C VAL A 65 -15.20 8.30 -1.67
N ASN A 66 -15.10 7.04 -1.32
CA ASN A 66 -14.59 5.99 -2.19
C ASN A 66 -15.61 5.64 -3.28
N TYR A 67 -15.15 5.42 -4.49
CA TYR A 67 -15.94 4.95 -5.63
C TYR A 67 -15.04 4.15 -6.59
N SER A 68 -15.63 3.50 -7.58
CA SER A 68 -14.86 2.64 -8.50
C SER A 68 -15.32 2.74 -9.94
N THR A 69 -14.59 2.10 -10.84
CA THR A 69 -14.99 1.93 -12.23
C THR A 69 -16.33 1.18 -12.38
N LEU A 70 -16.75 0.42 -11.35
CA LEU A 70 -18.03 -0.29 -11.32
C LEU A 70 -19.19 0.59 -10.81
N THR A 71 -18.92 1.76 -10.22
CA THR A 71 -19.97 2.69 -9.79
C THR A 71 -20.66 3.28 -11.02
N ARG A 72 -21.97 3.13 -11.09
CA ARG A 72 -22.77 3.74 -12.16
C ARG A 72 -23.31 5.06 -11.69
N PHE A 73 -22.72 6.15 -12.18
CA PHE A 73 -23.17 7.51 -11.86
C PHE A 73 -24.19 8.04 -12.88
N PRO A 74 -25.10 8.96 -12.50
CA PRO A 74 -25.87 9.75 -13.43
C PRO A 74 -24.96 10.69 -14.23
N GLU A 75 -25.44 11.20 -15.37
CA GLU A 75 -24.67 12.11 -16.22
C GLU A 75 -24.12 13.33 -15.46
N LYS A 76 -24.92 13.89 -14.55
CA LYS A 76 -24.50 14.99 -13.68
C LYS A 76 -24.17 14.45 -12.30
N ASN A 77 -22.88 14.35 -11.99
CA ASN A 77 -22.37 13.95 -10.68
C ASN A 77 -21.08 14.72 -10.36
N PRO A 78 -20.71 14.85 -9.07
CA PRO A 78 -19.51 15.57 -8.64
C PRO A 78 -18.23 14.72 -8.74
N PHE A 79 -18.34 13.40 -8.93
CA PHE A 79 -17.21 12.49 -8.93
C PHE A 79 -16.59 12.37 -10.32
N LYS A 80 -15.27 12.46 -10.39
CA LYS A 80 -14.52 12.33 -11.63
C LYS A 80 -13.49 11.21 -11.46
N PHE A 81 -13.56 10.23 -12.36
CA PHE A 81 -12.60 9.15 -12.40
C PHE A 81 -11.54 9.46 -13.45
N ASN A 82 -10.34 9.84 -13.01
CA ASN A 82 -9.26 10.20 -13.92
C ASN A 82 -8.17 9.13 -13.90
N THR A 83 -8.16 8.30 -14.94
CA THR A 83 -7.20 7.21 -15.11
C THR A 83 -5.77 7.67 -15.37
N ASN A 84 -5.54 8.95 -15.65
CA ASN A 84 -4.20 9.49 -15.87
C ASN A 84 -3.34 9.49 -14.58
N TYR A 85 -3.96 9.34 -13.42
CA TYR A 85 -3.28 9.32 -12.12
C TYR A 85 -3.20 7.93 -11.49
N TYR A 86 -3.25 6.86 -12.27
CA TYR A 86 -3.05 5.50 -11.77
C TYR A 86 -1.70 5.34 -11.08
N LYS A 87 -0.66 5.90 -11.65
CA LYS A 87 0.68 5.89 -11.09
C LYS A 87 0.90 7.14 -10.25
N THR A 88 0.52 7.06 -9.00
CA THR A 88 0.62 8.16 -8.06
C THR A 88 2.00 8.28 -7.39
N THR A 89 2.92 7.36 -7.68
CA THR A 89 4.32 7.51 -7.27
C THR A 89 4.98 8.55 -8.16
N PRO A 90 5.41 9.70 -7.60
CA PRO A 90 5.97 10.79 -8.40
C PRO A 90 7.15 10.36 -9.26
N ASP A 91 7.10 10.72 -10.53
CA ASP A 91 8.15 10.51 -11.54
C ASP A 91 8.58 9.04 -11.80
N ILE A 92 7.80 8.06 -11.33
CA ILE A 92 8.14 6.64 -11.52
C ILE A 92 8.24 6.26 -13.00
N ASP A 93 7.39 6.84 -13.86
CA ASP A 93 7.42 6.56 -15.30
C ASP A 93 8.74 6.98 -15.95
N SER A 94 9.38 8.05 -15.47
CA SER A 94 10.70 8.48 -15.93
C SER A 94 11.76 7.43 -15.59
N VAL A 95 11.70 6.88 -14.37
CA VAL A 95 12.62 5.83 -13.91
C VAL A 95 12.45 4.56 -14.75
N HIS A 96 11.21 4.12 -14.97
CA HIS A 96 10.91 2.94 -15.78
C HIS A 96 11.34 3.09 -17.25
N LYS A 97 11.15 4.27 -17.84
CA LYS A 97 11.62 4.57 -19.23
C LYS A 97 13.13 4.47 -19.36
N ASN A 98 13.87 4.68 -18.29
CA ASN A 98 15.32 4.51 -18.23
C ASN A 98 15.75 3.06 -17.94
N GLY A 99 14.82 2.11 -17.94
CA GLY A 99 15.08 0.68 -17.77
C GLY A 99 15.29 0.22 -16.33
N ILE A 100 15.09 1.09 -15.33
CA ILE A 100 15.24 0.75 -13.91
C ILE A 100 13.84 0.36 -13.39
N THR A 101 13.66 -0.92 -13.11
CA THR A 101 12.32 -1.52 -12.87
C THR A 101 12.28 -2.53 -11.73
N GLY A 102 13.38 -2.66 -10.97
CA GLY A 102 13.57 -3.64 -9.89
C GLY A 102 14.16 -4.97 -10.36
N ASP A 103 14.75 -5.01 -11.56
CA ASP A 103 15.31 -6.26 -12.09
C ASP A 103 16.46 -6.78 -11.20
N GLY A 104 16.45 -8.09 -10.94
CA GLY A 104 17.43 -8.75 -10.07
C GLY A 104 17.23 -8.53 -8.57
N ILE A 105 16.27 -7.71 -8.14
CA ILE A 105 15.98 -7.48 -6.73
C ILE A 105 14.97 -8.50 -6.19
N ASN A 106 15.30 -9.13 -5.05
CA ASN A 106 14.44 -10.10 -4.37
C ASN A 106 13.77 -9.45 -3.15
N ILE A 107 12.45 -9.47 -3.14
CA ILE A 107 11.63 -8.85 -2.10
C ILE A 107 10.75 -9.92 -1.45
N ALA A 108 10.76 -10.02 -0.14
CA ALA A 108 9.77 -10.76 0.62
C ALA A 108 8.63 -9.82 1.04
N VAL A 109 7.39 -10.24 0.88
CA VAL A 109 6.21 -9.54 1.40
C VAL A 109 5.56 -10.43 2.43
N ILE A 110 5.43 -9.93 3.67
CA ILE A 110 4.69 -10.60 4.74
C ILE A 110 3.38 -9.86 4.92
N ASP A 111 2.25 -10.49 4.59
CA ASP A 111 0.93 -9.87 4.62
C ASP A 111 -0.18 -10.93 4.71
N ASN A 112 -1.42 -10.45 4.77
CA ASN A 112 -2.61 -11.29 4.70
C ASN A 112 -2.70 -11.98 3.33
N GLY A 113 -2.92 -13.29 3.34
CA GLY A 113 -3.03 -14.07 2.12
C GLY A 113 -4.31 -13.80 1.33
N PHE A 114 -4.31 -14.23 0.09
CA PHE A 114 -5.44 -14.05 -0.83
C PHE A 114 -5.59 -15.27 -1.76
N VAL A 115 -6.82 -15.54 -2.15
CA VAL A 115 -7.16 -16.67 -3.06
C VAL A 115 -7.12 -16.24 -4.52
N ASN A 116 -7.65 -15.06 -4.80
CA ASN A 116 -7.77 -14.55 -6.16
C ASN A 116 -6.56 -13.67 -6.50
N THR A 117 -6.01 -13.86 -7.69
CA THR A 117 -4.89 -13.07 -8.19
C THR A 117 -5.41 -12.11 -9.26
N PRO A 118 -5.52 -10.81 -8.97
CA PRO A 118 -5.92 -9.83 -9.98
C PRO A 118 -4.86 -9.74 -11.09
N THR A 119 -5.28 -9.34 -12.29
CA THR A 119 -4.42 -9.20 -13.48
C THR A 119 -3.22 -8.29 -13.21
N GLU A 120 -3.37 -7.34 -12.30
CA GLU A 120 -2.30 -6.41 -11.90
C GLU A 120 -1.05 -7.14 -11.38
N ILE A 121 -1.23 -8.22 -10.61
CA ILE A 121 -0.13 -9.00 -10.00
C ILE A 121 0.02 -10.41 -10.58
N GLU A 122 -0.71 -10.73 -11.65
CA GLU A 122 -0.63 -12.03 -12.31
C GLU A 122 0.80 -12.33 -12.80
N GLY A 123 1.35 -13.47 -12.37
CA GLY A 123 2.71 -13.90 -12.71
C GLY A 123 3.83 -13.11 -12.00
N LYS A 124 3.50 -12.24 -11.04
CA LYS A 124 4.49 -11.43 -10.30
C LYS A 124 5.04 -12.12 -9.06
N ILE A 125 4.31 -13.08 -8.50
CA ILE A 125 4.73 -13.81 -7.31
C ILE A 125 5.50 -15.05 -7.73
N LYS A 126 6.78 -15.10 -7.39
CA LYS A 126 7.67 -16.22 -7.69
C LYS A 126 7.42 -17.40 -6.73
N ASN A 127 7.28 -17.11 -5.44
CA ASN A 127 7.01 -18.09 -4.40
C ASN A 127 5.87 -17.61 -3.51
N TYR A 128 4.96 -18.51 -3.15
CA TYR A 128 3.89 -18.26 -2.21
C TYR A 128 4.00 -19.24 -1.05
N TYR A 129 4.30 -18.73 0.15
CA TYR A 129 4.45 -19.54 1.36
C TYR A 129 3.19 -19.44 2.20
N GLU A 130 2.37 -20.47 2.14
CA GLU A 130 1.11 -20.56 2.88
C GLU A 130 1.36 -20.69 4.40
N SER A 131 0.38 -20.23 5.16
CA SER A 131 0.31 -20.39 6.62
C SER A 131 -0.94 -21.21 6.92
N TYR A 132 -0.83 -22.16 7.85
CA TYR A 132 -1.98 -22.95 8.34
C TYR A 132 -2.80 -23.66 7.26
N GLY A 133 -2.17 -24.14 6.20
CA GLY A 133 -2.72 -25.13 5.27
C GLY A 133 -3.66 -24.60 4.18
N SER A 134 -4.01 -23.32 4.14
CA SER A 134 -4.76 -22.71 3.04
C SER A 134 -4.48 -21.23 2.94
N ARG A 135 -4.61 -20.66 1.74
CA ARG A 135 -4.53 -19.23 1.52
C ARG A 135 -5.69 -18.52 2.20
N GLY A 136 -5.38 -17.43 2.91
CA GLY A 136 -6.40 -16.52 3.40
C GLY A 136 -7.14 -15.82 2.25
N ASP A 137 -8.40 -15.47 2.47
CA ASP A 137 -9.24 -14.76 1.50
C ASP A 137 -9.35 -13.27 1.90
N HIS A 138 -8.24 -12.55 1.82
CA HIS A 138 -8.15 -11.16 2.23
C HIS A 138 -7.64 -10.28 1.09
N TYR A 139 -8.05 -9.01 1.05
CA TYR A 139 -7.68 -8.08 -0.03
C TYR A 139 -6.38 -7.30 0.22
N HIS A 140 -5.89 -7.24 1.47
CA HIS A 140 -4.82 -6.32 1.85
C HIS A 140 -3.50 -6.66 1.16
N GLY A 141 -3.09 -7.95 1.19
CA GLY A 141 -1.85 -8.39 0.58
C GLY A 141 -1.81 -8.21 -0.94
N GLU A 142 -2.94 -8.42 -1.64
CA GLU A 142 -2.99 -8.19 -3.09
C GLU A 142 -2.88 -6.70 -3.46
N ILE A 143 -3.44 -5.80 -2.64
CA ILE A 143 -3.29 -4.35 -2.84
C ILE A 143 -1.85 -3.92 -2.61
N VAL A 144 -1.23 -4.39 -1.51
CA VAL A 144 0.19 -4.14 -1.21
C VAL A 144 1.09 -4.59 -2.35
N LEU A 145 0.88 -5.80 -2.88
CA LEU A 145 1.60 -6.32 -4.05
C LEU A 145 1.37 -5.48 -5.30
N SER A 146 0.14 -5.00 -5.50
CA SER A 146 -0.18 -4.17 -6.66
C SER A 146 0.61 -2.86 -6.67
N TYR A 147 0.79 -2.21 -5.51
CA TYR A 147 1.65 -1.03 -5.40
C TYR A 147 3.13 -1.35 -5.51
N LEU A 148 3.55 -2.55 -5.11
CA LEU A 148 4.96 -2.95 -5.17
C LEU A 148 5.34 -3.38 -6.59
N VAL A 149 4.66 -4.40 -7.14
CA VAL A 149 5.06 -5.09 -8.40
C VAL A 149 3.99 -5.09 -9.48
N GLY A 150 2.90 -4.37 -9.29
CA GLY A 150 1.80 -4.33 -10.26
C GLY A 150 2.24 -3.91 -11.66
N LYS A 151 1.54 -4.42 -12.67
CA LYS A 151 1.83 -4.15 -14.09
C LYS A 151 1.66 -2.66 -14.43
N ASN A 152 0.62 -2.01 -13.87
CA ASN A 152 0.26 -0.64 -14.20
C ASN A 152 0.64 0.35 -13.11
N ILE A 153 0.47 -0.02 -11.82
CA ILE A 153 0.66 0.87 -10.68
C ILE A 153 1.88 0.53 -9.83
N GLY A 154 2.54 -0.60 -10.07
CA GLY A 154 3.69 -1.07 -9.31
C GLY A 154 4.94 -0.20 -9.49
N VAL A 155 5.68 -0.02 -8.39
CA VAL A 155 6.94 0.73 -8.38
C VAL A 155 8.08 -0.10 -8.98
N VAL A 156 8.10 -1.41 -8.74
CA VAL A 156 9.16 -2.34 -9.21
C VAL A 156 8.57 -3.53 -9.96
N PRO A 157 8.00 -3.32 -11.15
CA PRO A 157 7.24 -4.34 -11.86
C PRO A 157 8.07 -5.58 -12.26
N ASN A 158 9.40 -5.51 -12.21
CA ASN A 158 10.29 -6.62 -12.58
C ASN A 158 11.05 -7.22 -11.39
N ALA A 159 10.76 -6.81 -10.15
CA ALA A 159 11.34 -7.44 -8.97
C ALA A 159 10.83 -8.88 -8.77
N ASN A 160 11.67 -9.74 -8.18
CA ASN A 160 11.28 -11.07 -7.77
C ASN A 160 10.58 -11.03 -6.40
N VAL A 161 9.34 -11.47 -6.32
CA VAL A 161 8.59 -11.45 -5.06
C VAL A 161 8.36 -12.85 -4.51
N SER A 162 8.69 -13.02 -3.24
CA SER A 162 8.25 -14.13 -2.40
C SER A 162 7.20 -13.63 -1.40
N PHE A 163 6.00 -14.20 -1.42
CA PHE A 163 4.91 -13.81 -0.55
C PHE A 163 4.77 -14.78 0.62
N TYR A 164 4.74 -14.26 1.83
CA TYR A 164 4.59 -15.00 3.07
C TYR A 164 3.23 -14.67 3.70
N ASP A 165 2.30 -15.57 3.54
CA ASP A 165 0.94 -15.47 4.07
C ASP A 165 0.94 -15.66 5.59
N ILE A 166 0.25 -14.78 6.32
CA ILE A 166 -0.02 -14.92 7.75
C ILE A 166 -1.45 -15.41 8.05
N ASN A 167 -2.26 -15.63 7.02
CA ASN A 167 -3.62 -16.21 7.03
C ASN A 167 -4.49 -15.78 8.23
N PRO A 168 -4.98 -14.54 8.28
CA PRO A 168 -5.82 -14.05 9.37
C PRO A 168 -7.16 -14.80 9.47
N ASP A 169 -7.73 -15.23 8.34
CA ASP A 169 -9.03 -15.89 8.28
C ASP A 169 -9.01 -17.23 9.01
N TYR A 170 -7.85 -17.91 9.05
CA TYR A 170 -7.69 -19.13 9.84
C TYR A 170 -7.95 -18.85 11.32
N PHE A 171 -7.42 -17.75 11.85
CA PHE A 171 -7.55 -17.39 13.25
C PHE A 171 -8.92 -16.82 13.58
N GLU A 172 -9.57 -16.13 12.64
CA GLU A 172 -10.96 -15.69 12.80
C GLU A 172 -11.91 -16.88 12.92
N SER A 173 -11.59 -17.99 12.23
CA SER A 173 -12.35 -19.25 12.34
C SER A 173 -11.96 -20.14 13.52
N HIS A 174 -10.83 -19.84 14.19
CA HIS A 174 -10.30 -20.58 15.36
C HIS A 174 -9.99 -19.64 16.53
N PRO A 175 -11.02 -18.97 17.10
CA PRO A 175 -10.81 -17.96 18.14
C PRO A 175 -10.14 -18.54 19.39
N GLU A 176 -10.23 -19.85 19.65
CA GLU A 176 -9.53 -20.52 20.74
C GLU A 176 -8.01 -20.45 20.66
N LEU A 177 -7.43 -20.23 19.45
CA LEU A 177 -6.00 -20.09 19.24
C LEU A 177 -5.50 -18.65 19.46
N VAL A 178 -6.41 -17.69 19.43
CA VAL A 178 -6.09 -16.26 19.43
C VAL A 178 -5.93 -15.72 20.85
N GLY A 179 -6.63 -16.33 21.83
CA GLY A 179 -6.67 -15.83 23.21
C GLY A 179 -7.20 -14.40 23.30
N ASP A 180 -6.82 -13.70 24.38
CA ASP A 180 -7.29 -12.34 24.64
C ASP A 180 -6.58 -11.25 23.84
N ASN A 181 -5.50 -11.58 23.13
CA ASN A 181 -4.71 -10.62 22.35
C ASN A 181 -4.39 -11.13 20.93
N PRO A 182 -5.30 -10.91 19.96
CA PRO A 182 -5.08 -11.28 18.56
C PRO A 182 -3.80 -10.66 17.95
N ARG A 183 -3.46 -9.45 18.36
CA ARG A 183 -2.26 -8.75 17.84
C ARG A 183 -0.96 -9.42 18.28
N ALA A 184 -0.93 -10.06 19.46
CA ALA A 184 0.23 -10.82 19.90
C ALA A 184 0.49 -12.01 18.98
N LEU A 185 -0.57 -12.71 18.56
CA LEU A 185 -0.44 -13.82 17.63
C LEU A 185 0.07 -13.34 16.26
N TYR A 186 -0.52 -12.29 15.68
CA TYR A 186 -0.04 -11.74 14.41
C TYR A 186 1.43 -11.29 14.49
N GLY A 187 1.82 -10.66 15.60
CA GLY A 187 3.22 -10.29 15.82
C GLY A 187 4.14 -11.51 15.82
N LYS A 188 3.73 -12.58 16.49
CA LYS A 188 4.50 -13.83 16.50
C LYS A 188 4.62 -14.44 15.12
N LEU A 189 3.56 -14.48 14.34
CA LEU A 189 3.57 -15.01 12.97
C LEU A 189 4.53 -14.23 12.06
N ILE A 190 4.49 -12.90 12.15
CA ILE A 190 5.42 -12.04 11.41
C ILE A 190 6.87 -12.33 11.86
N TYR A 191 7.12 -12.43 13.15
CA TYR A 191 8.44 -12.78 13.69
C TYR A 191 8.95 -14.13 13.15
N ASP A 192 8.10 -15.16 13.18
CA ASP A 192 8.46 -16.49 12.67
C ASP A 192 8.82 -16.44 11.17
N ARG A 193 8.10 -15.62 10.37
CA ARG A 193 8.46 -15.39 8.95
C ARG A 193 9.77 -14.64 8.78
N LEU A 194 10.08 -13.67 9.62
CA LEU A 194 11.38 -12.98 9.59
C LEU A 194 12.53 -13.96 9.90
N VAL A 195 12.35 -14.84 10.88
CA VAL A 195 13.33 -15.90 11.19
C VAL A 195 13.49 -16.88 10.03
N GLU A 196 12.41 -17.26 9.37
CA GLU A 196 12.45 -18.10 8.18
C GLU A 196 13.26 -17.44 7.04
N ILE A 197 13.00 -16.17 6.75
CA ILE A 197 13.72 -15.40 5.71
C ILE A 197 15.21 -15.27 6.07
N TYR A 198 15.53 -15.00 7.32
CA TYR A 198 16.92 -14.96 7.78
C TYR A 198 17.65 -16.27 7.54
N ASN A 199 17.05 -17.41 7.92
CA ASN A 199 17.64 -18.74 7.72
C ASN A 199 17.82 -19.06 6.21
N LYS A 200 16.89 -18.63 5.37
CA LYS A 200 17.01 -18.77 3.92
C LYS A 200 18.17 -17.93 3.36
N ASN A 201 18.34 -16.69 3.82
CA ASN A 201 19.46 -15.85 3.42
C ASN A 201 20.82 -16.48 3.85
N LEU A 202 20.90 -17.05 5.06
CA LEU A 202 22.09 -17.81 5.48
C LEU A 202 22.36 -19.03 4.61
N SER A 203 21.33 -19.59 3.98
CA SER A 203 21.42 -20.74 3.07
C SER A 203 21.69 -20.35 1.61
N GLY A 204 21.87 -19.05 1.33
CA GLY A 204 22.21 -18.53 0.02
C GLY A 204 21.03 -17.94 -0.79
N GLU A 205 19.82 -17.90 -0.25
CA GLU A 205 18.77 -17.07 -0.81
C GLU A 205 19.11 -15.59 -0.52
N ASN A 206 19.06 -14.75 -1.53
CA ASN A 206 19.44 -13.34 -1.41
C ASN A 206 18.19 -12.44 -1.38
N THR A 207 17.38 -12.53 -0.32
CA THR A 207 16.32 -11.54 -0.07
C THR A 207 16.95 -10.25 0.41
N GLN A 208 16.70 -9.14 -0.28
CA GLN A 208 17.29 -7.83 0.02
C GLN A 208 16.33 -6.91 0.78
N ILE A 209 15.02 -7.10 0.60
CA ILE A 209 13.98 -6.28 1.25
C ILE A 209 12.89 -7.18 1.80
N VAL A 210 12.44 -6.89 3.02
CA VAL A 210 11.19 -7.42 3.57
C VAL A 210 10.21 -6.28 3.73
N ASN A 211 9.10 -6.33 3.00
CA ASN A 211 7.98 -5.39 3.13
C ASN A 211 6.93 -5.93 4.10
N ILE A 212 6.60 -5.14 5.13
CA ILE A 212 5.52 -5.44 6.07
C ILE A 212 4.64 -4.20 6.23
N SER A 213 3.47 -4.20 5.61
CA SER A 213 2.56 -3.05 5.64
C SER A 213 1.78 -2.95 6.97
N SER A 214 2.44 -3.21 8.08
CA SER A 214 1.89 -3.20 9.44
C SER A 214 2.99 -3.04 10.50
N GLY A 215 2.59 -2.92 11.77
CA GLY A 215 3.49 -2.87 12.92
C GLY A 215 2.88 -3.59 14.11
N TYR A 216 3.44 -4.74 14.47
CA TYR A 216 2.95 -5.59 15.55
C TYR A 216 3.93 -5.78 16.70
N ALA A 217 5.19 -5.29 16.59
CA ALA A 217 6.22 -5.51 17.60
C ALA A 217 5.77 -5.11 19.00
N LYS A 218 5.34 -3.87 19.19
CA LYS A 218 4.85 -3.36 20.48
C LYS A 218 3.57 -4.05 20.95
N ALA A 219 2.63 -4.30 20.04
CA ALA A 219 1.35 -4.92 20.40
C ALA A 219 1.49 -6.40 20.79
N SER A 220 2.56 -7.05 20.36
CA SER A 220 2.88 -8.45 20.67
C SER A 220 3.85 -8.63 21.85
N ASN A 221 4.37 -7.53 22.41
CA ASN A 221 5.44 -7.53 23.42
C ASN A 221 6.72 -8.27 22.94
N LEU A 222 7.05 -8.14 21.67
CA LEU A 222 8.21 -8.76 21.01
C LEU A 222 9.20 -7.71 20.47
N GLU A 223 9.23 -6.51 21.06
CA GLU A 223 10.06 -5.39 20.57
C GLU A 223 11.54 -5.77 20.48
N ASN A 224 12.05 -6.46 21.50
CA ASN A 224 13.46 -6.87 21.54
C ASN A 224 13.76 -7.94 20.50
N GLU A 225 12.88 -8.91 20.35
CA GLU A 225 12.98 -9.99 19.36
C GLU A 225 12.93 -9.44 17.94
N PHE A 226 12.02 -8.50 17.68
CA PHE A 226 11.95 -7.81 16.39
C PHE A 226 13.22 -6.97 16.12
N ALA A 227 13.71 -6.23 17.10
CA ALA A 227 14.95 -5.47 16.95
C ALA A 227 16.14 -6.41 16.64
N PHE A 228 16.24 -7.53 17.35
CA PHE A 228 17.28 -8.52 17.14
C PHE A 228 17.22 -9.14 15.74
N ILE A 229 16.05 -9.63 15.30
CA ILE A 229 15.94 -10.29 13.99
C ILE A 229 16.14 -9.32 12.82
N LYS A 230 15.69 -8.06 12.95
CA LYS A 230 15.94 -7.01 11.96
C LYS A 230 17.44 -6.74 11.80
N GLU A 231 18.18 -6.69 12.91
CA GLU A 231 19.64 -6.50 12.85
C GLU A 231 20.32 -7.73 12.21
N LYS A 232 19.90 -8.95 12.54
CA LYS A 232 20.40 -10.16 11.90
C LYS A 232 20.13 -10.22 10.40
N LEU A 233 18.96 -9.77 9.95
CA LEU A 233 18.66 -9.65 8.53
C LEU A 233 19.55 -8.58 7.87
N ARG A 234 19.78 -7.44 8.54
CA ARG A 234 20.66 -6.38 8.04
C ARG A 234 22.10 -6.88 7.83
N GLU A 235 22.63 -7.73 8.74
CA GLU A 235 23.94 -8.37 8.58
C GLU A 235 24.04 -9.23 7.30
N THR A 236 22.91 -9.71 6.76
CA THR A 236 22.84 -10.42 5.46
C THR A 236 22.57 -9.52 4.27
N GLY A 237 22.51 -8.20 4.44
CA GLY A 237 22.16 -7.24 3.41
C GLY A 237 20.64 -7.12 3.16
N CYS A 238 19.82 -7.61 4.10
CA CYS A 238 18.36 -7.58 4.01
C CYS A 238 17.76 -6.52 4.96
N TYR A 239 16.94 -5.63 4.41
CA TYR A 239 16.30 -4.53 5.16
C TYR A 239 14.81 -4.79 5.35
N VAL A 240 14.34 -4.72 6.60
CA VAL A 240 12.92 -4.85 6.94
C VAL A 240 12.28 -3.46 6.98
N ILE A 241 11.30 -3.23 6.12
CA ILE A 241 10.54 -1.98 6.03
C ILE A 241 9.11 -2.26 6.51
N ASP A 242 8.88 -1.97 7.78
CA ASP A 242 7.57 -2.02 8.44
C ASP A 242 7.10 -0.60 8.83
N SER A 243 5.98 -0.49 9.54
CA SER A 243 5.46 0.81 9.97
C SER A 243 6.41 1.55 10.90
N ASP A 244 7.18 0.84 11.72
CA ASP A 244 8.13 1.47 12.66
C ASP A 244 9.33 2.03 11.91
N GLU A 245 9.89 1.28 10.95
CA GLU A 245 11.00 1.74 10.12
C GLU A 245 10.58 2.87 9.18
N PHE A 246 9.42 2.72 8.52
CA PHE A 246 8.82 3.76 7.70
C PHE A 246 8.65 5.06 8.49
N SER A 247 8.08 4.99 9.67
CA SER A 247 7.76 6.17 10.48
C SER A 247 8.97 6.94 11.00
N LYS A 248 10.18 6.39 10.93
CA LYS A 248 11.41 7.15 11.27
C LYS A 248 11.66 8.27 10.26
N TYR A 249 11.44 8.04 8.98
CA TYR A 249 11.88 8.90 7.88
C TYR A 249 10.73 9.45 7.03
N PHE A 250 9.61 8.73 6.98
CA PHE A 250 8.50 8.96 6.06
C PHE A 250 7.19 9.19 6.79
N THR A 251 6.26 9.81 6.07
CA THR A 251 4.87 9.96 6.47
C THR A 251 3.98 9.89 5.23
N THR A 252 2.67 9.89 5.42
CA THR A 252 1.71 9.77 4.31
C THR A 252 1.16 11.12 3.87
N ILE A 253 0.81 11.25 2.60
CA ILE A 253 0.05 12.37 2.04
C ILE A 253 -1.03 11.85 1.10
N ASN A 254 -2.13 12.58 0.99
CA ASN A 254 -3.20 12.25 0.05
C ASN A 254 -2.91 12.83 -1.33
N THR A 255 -3.41 12.15 -2.37
CA THR A 255 -3.43 12.63 -3.75
C THR A 255 -4.86 12.92 -4.17
N ASP A 256 -5.11 14.09 -4.72
CA ASP A 256 -6.35 14.39 -5.44
C ASP A 256 -6.23 13.85 -6.86
N LEU A 257 -6.89 12.74 -7.14
CA LEU A 257 -6.83 12.09 -8.45
C LEU A 257 -7.56 12.88 -9.56
N ASN A 258 -8.29 13.94 -9.23
CA ASN A 258 -8.91 14.79 -10.26
C ASN A 258 -7.87 15.70 -10.93
N ASN A 259 -6.85 16.13 -10.21
CA ASN A 259 -5.88 17.11 -10.68
C ASN A 259 -4.41 16.76 -10.36
N GLY A 260 -4.16 15.66 -9.62
CA GLY A 260 -2.81 15.22 -9.23
C GLY A 260 -2.16 16.05 -8.14
N THR A 261 -2.88 16.94 -7.46
CA THR A 261 -2.31 17.72 -6.35
C THR A 261 -2.28 16.90 -5.07
N TYR A 262 -1.34 17.25 -4.18
CA TYR A 262 -1.23 16.64 -2.86
C TYR A 262 -1.96 17.49 -1.82
N TYR A 263 -2.57 16.82 -0.83
CA TYR A 263 -3.23 17.49 0.29
C TYR A 263 -3.11 16.68 1.57
N LEU A 264 -3.13 17.37 2.72
CA LEU A 264 -3.19 16.73 4.04
C LEU A 264 -4.66 16.56 4.45
N SER A 265 -5.02 15.40 4.98
CA SER A 265 -6.32 15.22 5.67
C SER A 265 -6.34 16.03 6.97
N ASP A 266 -7.52 16.22 7.57
CA ASP A 266 -7.66 16.97 8.82
C ASP A 266 -6.74 16.43 9.91
N TRP A 267 -6.70 15.11 10.08
CA TRP A 267 -5.80 14.48 11.05
C TRP A 267 -4.32 14.76 10.76
N GLN A 268 -3.93 14.79 9.50
CA GLN A 268 -2.55 15.11 9.09
C GLN A 268 -2.24 16.59 9.33
N GLN A 269 -3.20 17.48 9.13
CA GLN A 269 -3.06 18.91 9.42
C GLN A 269 -2.88 19.16 10.92
N ASP A 270 -3.63 18.46 11.77
CA ASP A 270 -3.48 18.55 13.23
C ASP A 270 -2.12 18.06 13.73
N ASN A 271 -1.42 17.24 12.93
CA ASN A 271 -0.07 16.72 13.21
C ASN A 271 0.99 17.29 12.27
N HIS A 272 0.79 18.50 11.76
CA HIS A 272 1.61 19.14 10.71
C HIS A 272 3.11 19.14 11.00
N ALA A 273 3.54 19.42 12.22
CA ALA A 273 4.96 19.42 12.62
C ALA A 273 5.65 18.06 12.42
N LEU A 274 4.92 16.95 12.59
CA LEU A 274 5.41 15.62 12.29
C LEU A 274 5.61 15.41 10.78
N HIS A 275 4.72 15.97 9.96
CA HIS A 275 4.78 15.84 8.50
C HIS A 275 5.89 16.70 7.88
N GLU A 276 6.16 17.91 8.40
CA GLU A 276 7.24 18.78 7.91
C GLU A 276 8.64 18.20 8.14
N SER A 277 8.82 17.40 9.19
CA SER A 277 10.11 16.79 9.51
C SER A 277 10.45 15.55 8.68
N LYS A 278 9.49 15.01 7.90
CA LYS A 278 9.60 13.73 7.19
C LYS A 278 9.25 13.87 5.72
N VAL A 279 9.74 12.94 4.91
CA VAL A 279 9.36 12.85 3.50
C VAL A 279 7.95 12.27 3.38
N MET A 280 7.09 12.97 2.65
CA MET A 280 5.70 12.57 2.43
C MET A 280 5.59 11.58 1.26
N VAL A 281 4.85 10.51 1.46
CA VAL A 281 4.64 9.46 0.46
C VAL A 281 3.15 9.35 0.14
N PRO A 282 2.75 9.45 -1.14
CA PRO A 282 1.35 9.34 -1.54
C PRO A 282 0.72 8.02 -1.11
N SER A 283 -0.50 8.08 -0.55
CA SER A 283 -1.21 6.94 0.01
C SER A 283 -2.70 6.84 -0.35
N SER A 284 -3.32 7.93 -0.80
CA SER A 284 -4.66 7.85 -1.38
C SER A 284 -4.55 7.61 -2.87
N GLU A 285 -5.17 6.58 -3.39
CA GLU A 285 -4.84 6.09 -4.71
C GLU A 285 -5.91 5.26 -5.37
N MET A 286 -5.58 4.90 -6.62
CA MET A 286 -6.27 3.88 -7.37
C MET A 286 -5.77 2.51 -6.93
N VAL A 287 -6.63 1.72 -6.33
CA VAL A 287 -6.33 0.33 -5.98
C VAL A 287 -7.07 -0.61 -6.93
N PRO A 288 -6.49 -1.75 -7.33
CA PRO A 288 -7.24 -2.77 -8.05
C PRO A 288 -8.44 -3.18 -7.21
N LEU A 289 -9.58 -3.27 -7.85
CA LEU A 289 -10.75 -3.83 -7.18
C LEU A 289 -10.51 -5.32 -6.96
N TRP A 290 -10.62 -5.71 -5.71
CA TRP A 290 -10.48 -7.10 -5.31
C TRP A 290 -11.36 -8.02 -6.16
N GLY A 291 -10.69 -8.98 -6.81
CA GLY A 291 -11.29 -9.97 -7.68
C GLY A 291 -11.78 -9.47 -9.02
N SER A 292 -11.38 -8.29 -9.44
CA SER A 292 -11.60 -7.78 -10.79
C SER A 292 -10.30 -7.76 -11.58
N ASP A 293 -10.39 -8.04 -12.87
CA ASP A 293 -9.25 -8.03 -13.78
C ASP A 293 -8.95 -6.62 -14.33
N LYS A 294 -9.89 -5.69 -14.23
CA LYS A 294 -9.86 -4.43 -14.98
C LYS A 294 -10.33 -3.23 -14.17
N ASP A 295 -10.91 -3.48 -13.00
CA ASP A 295 -11.57 -2.43 -12.25
C ASP A 295 -10.68 -1.92 -11.13
N TYR A 296 -10.78 -0.63 -10.90
CA TYR A 296 -10.05 0.08 -9.87
C TYR A 296 -11.01 0.84 -8.98
N MET A 297 -10.64 0.96 -7.73
CA MET A 297 -11.32 1.80 -6.76
C MET A 297 -10.46 3.02 -6.45
N TYR A 298 -11.08 4.18 -6.38
CA TYR A 298 -10.50 5.33 -5.72
C TYR A 298 -10.62 5.15 -4.20
N HIS A 299 -9.48 5.18 -3.52
CA HIS A 299 -9.39 5.07 -2.08
C HIS A 299 -8.87 6.39 -1.51
N GLY A 300 -9.79 7.24 -1.02
CA GLY A 300 -9.48 8.58 -0.54
C GLY A 300 -8.80 8.65 0.83
N ASN A 301 -8.83 7.57 1.61
CA ASN A 301 -8.28 7.55 2.96
C ASN A 301 -6.80 7.17 2.96
N THR A 302 -5.97 7.98 3.66
CA THR A 302 -4.57 7.67 3.85
C THR A 302 -4.35 6.44 4.71
N SER A 303 -3.39 5.61 4.28
CA SER A 303 -2.87 4.52 5.09
C SER A 303 -1.39 4.34 4.80
N PHE A 304 -0.56 4.19 5.83
CA PHE A 304 0.84 3.80 5.64
C PHE A 304 0.96 2.42 4.96
N SER A 305 -0.07 1.57 5.04
CA SER A 305 -0.09 0.28 4.34
C SER A 305 0.08 0.42 2.83
N TRP A 306 -0.34 1.54 2.25
CA TRP A 306 -0.18 1.83 0.83
C TRP A 306 1.11 2.57 0.48
N SER A 307 1.69 3.28 1.45
CA SER A 307 2.95 4.01 1.28
C SER A 307 4.19 3.14 1.52
N ILE A 308 4.13 2.17 2.44
CA ILE A 308 5.25 1.26 2.73
C ILE A 308 5.72 0.49 1.48
N PRO A 309 4.85 -0.18 0.69
CA PRO A 309 5.29 -0.89 -0.51
C PRO A 309 5.90 0.03 -1.57
N LYS A 310 5.51 1.30 -1.62
CA LYS A 310 6.13 2.27 -2.52
C LYS A 310 7.54 2.62 -2.08
N VAL A 311 7.75 2.86 -0.77
CA VAL A 311 9.10 3.11 -0.22
C VAL A 311 9.98 1.87 -0.43
N SER A 312 9.45 0.66 -0.15
CA SER A 312 10.16 -0.59 -0.42
C SER A 312 10.54 -0.74 -1.90
N GLY A 313 9.63 -0.38 -2.79
CA GLY A 313 9.88 -0.40 -4.24
C GLY A 313 10.91 0.64 -4.66
N MET A 314 10.84 1.88 -4.17
CA MET A 314 11.83 2.92 -4.51
C MET A 314 13.22 2.58 -3.95
N PHE A 315 13.31 1.97 -2.77
CA PHE A 315 14.57 1.45 -2.27
C PHE A 315 15.09 0.30 -3.14
N ALA A 316 14.23 -0.57 -3.64
CA ALA A 316 14.61 -1.61 -4.59
C ALA A 316 15.16 -1.05 -5.91
N LEU A 317 14.53 0.02 -6.47
CA LEU A 317 15.09 0.71 -7.65
C LEU A 317 16.48 1.32 -7.36
N ALA A 318 16.66 1.86 -6.16
CA ALA A 318 17.95 2.40 -5.74
C ALA A 318 19.02 1.29 -5.57
N LEU A 319 18.64 0.13 -5.03
CA LEU A 319 19.51 -1.05 -4.94
C LEU A 319 19.87 -1.67 -6.30
N GLU A 320 18.97 -1.61 -7.29
CA GLU A 320 19.29 -2.00 -8.67
C GLU A 320 20.44 -1.16 -9.26
N VAL A 321 20.53 0.12 -8.87
CA VAL A 321 21.60 1.03 -9.28
C VAL A 321 22.83 0.88 -8.41
N ASN A 322 22.67 0.83 -7.08
CA ASN A 322 23.76 0.70 -6.11
C ASN A 322 23.44 -0.40 -5.09
N PRO A 323 23.88 -1.65 -5.32
CA PRO A 323 23.61 -2.78 -4.42
C PRO A 323 24.18 -2.66 -3.00
N LYS A 324 25.04 -1.66 -2.74
CA LYS A 324 25.64 -1.40 -1.42
C LYS A 324 24.93 -0.32 -0.62
N LEU A 325 23.87 0.28 -1.18
CA LEU A 325 23.15 1.36 -0.54
C LEU A 325 22.43 0.85 0.73
N THR A 326 22.60 1.56 1.84
CA THR A 326 21.82 1.27 3.05
C THR A 326 20.45 1.93 2.99
N PHE A 327 19.51 1.45 3.81
CA PHE A 327 18.18 2.07 3.88
C PHE A 327 18.25 3.48 4.48
N GLU A 328 19.18 3.71 5.42
CA GLU A 328 19.45 5.01 6.02
C GLU A 328 19.95 6.01 4.96
N ASP A 329 20.91 5.62 4.13
CA ASP A 329 21.42 6.46 3.02
C ASP A 329 20.31 6.74 2.00
N PHE A 330 19.52 5.73 1.65
CA PHE A 330 18.35 5.90 0.80
C PHE A 330 17.36 6.93 1.37
N ALA A 331 17.05 6.84 2.66
CA ALA A 331 16.13 7.77 3.31
C ALA A 331 16.68 9.21 3.33
N GLN A 332 17.99 9.37 3.51
CA GLN A 332 18.65 10.67 3.39
C GLN A 332 18.55 11.20 1.96
N ILE A 333 18.89 10.39 0.96
CA ILE A 333 18.78 10.78 -0.45
C ILE A 333 17.33 11.14 -0.81
N ALA A 334 16.35 10.35 -0.34
CA ALA A 334 14.94 10.66 -0.56
C ALA A 334 14.55 12.02 0.02
N ARG A 335 15.13 12.42 1.16
CA ARG A 335 14.91 13.73 1.76
C ARG A 335 15.56 14.84 0.94
N GLU A 336 16.82 14.66 0.52
CA GLU A 336 17.57 15.64 -0.27
C GLU A 336 16.94 15.92 -1.63
N THR A 337 16.31 14.91 -2.23
CA THR A 337 15.74 14.97 -3.56
C THR A 337 14.22 15.17 -3.59
N SER A 338 13.56 15.23 -2.43
CA SER A 338 12.12 15.47 -2.34
C SER A 338 11.71 16.81 -2.94
N VAL A 339 10.53 16.87 -3.55
CA VAL A 339 9.95 18.09 -4.10
C VAL A 339 8.78 18.51 -3.22
N ASN A 340 8.84 19.67 -2.60
CA ASN A 340 7.85 20.12 -1.61
C ASN A 340 7.62 19.07 -0.49
N ASN A 341 8.68 18.46 -0.01
CA ASN A 341 8.65 17.34 0.94
C ASN A 341 7.97 16.06 0.45
N VAL A 342 7.52 15.98 -0.79
CA VAL A 342 6.99 14.75 -1.38
C VAL A 342 8.12 13.96 -2.04
N ILE A 343 8.12 12.65 -1.82
CA ILE A 343 9.12 11.74 -2.36
C ILE A 343 9.18 11.83 -3.89
N ASN A 344 10.38 11.77 -4.47
CA ASN A 344 10.61 11.91 -5.91
C ASN A 344 11.51 10.78 -6.41
N ALA A 345 10.93 9.83 -7.15
CA ALA A 345 11.64 8.64 -7.61
C ALA A 345 12.79 8.96 -8.58
N SER A 346 12.60 9.86 -9.54
CA SER A 346 13.66 10.23 -10.49
C SER A 346 14.83 10.93 -9.79
N GLY A 347 14.55 11.88 -8.90
CA GLY A 347 15.57 12.56 -8.12
C GLY A 347 16.41 11.61 -7.26
N ILE A 348 15.77 10.60 -6.63
CA ILE A 348 16.47 9.56 -5.87
C ILE A 348 17.44 8.81 -6.80
N ILE A 349 16.97 8.32 -7.94
CA ILE A 349 17.81 7.52 -8.86
C ILE A 349 18.95 8.33 -9.46
N GLU A 350 18.71 9.57 -9.83
CA GLU A 350 19.75 10.48 -10.34
C GLU A 350 20.82 10.71 -9.27
N LYS A 351 20.45 10.95 -8.03
CA LYS A 351 21.40 11.16 -6.93
C LYS A 351 22.20 9.90 -6.61
N VAL A 352 21.56 8.72 -6.58
CA VAL A 352 22.25 7.44 -6.35
C VAL A 352 23.30 7.18 -7.44
N LYS A 353 22.97 7.45 -8.72
CA LYS A 353 23.93 7.33 -9.84
C LYS A 353 25.10 8.27 -9.67
N PHE A 354 24.82 9.56 -9.39
CA PHE A 354 25.84 10.58 -9.20
C PHE A 354 26.80 10.23 -8.05
N ASP A 355 26.28 9.77 -6.92
CA ASP A 355 27.11 9.40 -5.76
C ASP A 355 27.96 8.15 -6.05
N LEU A 356 27.41 7.18 -6.78
CA LEU A 356 28.14 5.98 -7.19
C LEU A 356 29.30 6.32 -8.14
N GLU A 357 29.08 7.18 -9.15
CA GLU A 357 30.11 7.63 -10.08
C GLU A 357 31.25 8.34 -9.35
N ASN A 358 30.93 9.28 -8.45
CA ASN A 358 31.95 10.01 -7.68
C ASN A 358 32.71 9.13 -6.68
N SER A 359 32.10 8.05 -6.20
CA SER A 359 32.79 7.10 -5.28
C SER A 359 33.78 6.17 -6.02
N MET A 360 33.69 6.04 -7.34
CA MET A 360 34.61 5.25 -8.18
C MET A 360 35.81 6.06 -8.67
N GLU A 361 35.77 7.38 -8.53
CA GLU A 361 36.88 8.28 -8.92
C GLU A 361 37.89 8.54 -7.78
N LEU A 362 37.59 8.08 -6.56
CA LEU A 362 38.43 8.16 -5.36
C LEU A 362 39.10 6.81 -5.07
#